data_f855cd662e0a8d606513c5449c2a308b
#
_entry.id   f855cd662e0a8d606513c5449c2a308b
#
_cell.length_a   1.000
_cell.length_b   1.000
_cell.length_c   1.000
_cell.angle_alpha   90.00
_cell.angle_beta   90.00
_cell.angle_gamma   90.00
#
_symmetry.space_group_name_H-M   'P 1'
#
loop_
_entity.id
_entity.type
_entity.pdbx_description
1 polymer ?
#
loop_
_entity_poly.entity_id
_entity_poly.type
_entity_poly.pdbx_seq_one_letter_code
_entity_poly.pdbx_strand_id
1 'polypeptide(L)'
;MKKLHLMLCILAVVLVGCGKGTGRTLTSATGSVYECLVVMNDAPLTQDQINEVAKLSLVNEASGYTKPIANLYDLVEAVMGADMPCMPQVEPYFRVTKVSTAQFDDMFKPTRNILIVDINPQKYTQLKTKVFNDYWSTPQALCRIQTPSEEEFVSYWIEHGEEIREWFVNQEITRQMKFYRASTNKQARAILQSQGYDMLIPEDYMVIMDTVLGGATTYSLRNPITVAPEVRLLWCCNNKGSMRRDIVVYSYPYTDNNTFTLPYLNAKRDAVLSRVITASVEGSYMGTEYTVMPPVTRAITVQEDEHATEVRGLWKILNGEAMGGPYVSHTRLDQVNGRIVTAETFLYAAGQKKRTALRQAEAILYTLQLPQDTIK
;
A
#
# COMPACT_ATOMS: atom_id res chain seq x y z
N MET A 1 27.21 11.59 -15.23
CA MET A 1 28.35 10.85 -14.65
C MET A 1 28.07 10.69 -13.17
N LYS A 2 27.84 9.43 -12.76
CA LYS A 2 27.89 8.85 -11.40
C LYS A 2 27.29 9.67 -10.25
N LYS A 3 25.99 9.51 -9.98
CA LYS A 3 25.49 9.56 -8.61
C LYS A 3 25.22 8.12 -8.18
N LEU A 4 26.20 7.58 -7.50
CA LEU A 4 26.16 6.31 -6.81
C LEU A 4 25.14 6.49 -5.66
N HIS A 5 24.01 5.79 -5.74
CA HIS A 5 23.05 5.75 -4.67
C HIS A 5 23.68 4.96 -3.54
N LEU A 6 24.15 5.68 -2.53
CA LEU A 6 24.54 5.11 -1.26
C LEU A 6 23.24 4.76 -0.53
N MET A 7 22.82 3.51 -0.68
CA MET A 7 21.74 2.91 0.08
C MET A 7 22.28 2.77 1.52
N LEU A 8 22.01 3.80 2.34
CA LEU A 8 22.35 3.77 3.75
C LEU A 8 21.32 2.85 4.42
N CYS A 9 21.72 1.61 4.67
CA CYS A 9 20.99 0.69 5.53
C CYS A 9 20.83 1.37 6.89
N ILE A 10 19.62 1.85 7.20
CA ILE A 10 19.22 2.12 8.59
C ILE A 10 19.24 0.75 9.25
N LEU A 11 20.33 0.46 9.94
CA LEU A 11 20.44 -0.67 10.84
C LEU A 11 19.43 -0.42 11.97
N ALA A 12 18.17 -0.81 11.72
CA ALA A 12 17.19 -0.94 12.79
C ALA A 12 17.74 -2.02 13.73
N VAL A 13 18.45 -1.58 14.76
CA VAL A 13 18.75 -2.45 15.90
C VAL A 13 17.41 -2.80 16.50
N VAL A 14 16.80 -3.84 15.98
CA VAL A 14 15.73 -4.56 16.65
C VAL A 14 16.37 -5.20 17.86
N LEU A 15 16.48 -4.45 18.93
CA LEU A 15 16.66 -5.03 20.25
C LEU A 15 15.36 -5.78 20.55
N VAL A 16 15.30 -7.03 20.09
CA VAL A 16 14.40 -8.02 20.69
C VAL A 16 14.90 -8.21 22.11
N GLY A 17 14.43 -7.36 22.97
CA GLY A 17 14.55 -7.57 24.41
C GLY A 17 13.69 -8.78 24.76
N CYS A 18 14.27 -9.96 24.74
CA CYS A 18 13.77 -11.11 25.51
C CYS A 18 13.90 -10.78 27.00
N GLY A 19 13.09 -9.86 27.49
CA GLY A 19 12.78 -9.72 28.89
C GLY A 19 11.97 -10.94 29.30
N LYS A 20 12.50 -11.79 30.19
CA LYS A 20 11.71 -12.78 30.92
C LYS A 20 10.57 -12.03 31.61
N GLY A 21 9.40 -12.01 30.96
CA GLY A 21 8.26 -11.20 31.35
C GLY A 21 7.54 -11.83 32.51
N THR A 22 7.39 -11.12 33.55
CA THR A 22 6.17 -11.15 34.36
C THR A 22 5.02 -10.88 33.41
N GLY A 23 4.14 -11.86 33.19
CA GLY A 23 3.09 -11.83 32.17
C GLY A 23 2.11 -10.68 32.35
N ARG A 24 2.45 -9.51 31.84
CA ARG A 24 1.53 -8.38 31.74
C ARG A 24 0.66 -8.60 30.50
N THR A 25 -0.58 -8.98 30.70
CA THR A 25 -1.55 -9.06 29.62
C THR A 25 -1.80 -7.62 29.10
N LEU A 26 -1.41 -7.34 27.86
CA LEU A 26 -1.66 -6.05 27.24
C LEU A 26 -3.16 -5.92 26.95
N THR A 27 -3.69 -4.73 27.15
CA THR A 27 -5.07 -4.39 26.75
C THR A 27 -5.22 -4.30 25.25
N SER A 28 -6.43 -4.48 24.73
CA SER A 28 -6.70 -4.24 23.32
C SER A 28 -6.45 -2.79 22.94
N ALA A 29 -5.83 -2.58 21.78
CA ALA A 29 -5.64 -1.25 21.25
C ALA A 29 -6.97 -0.60 20.85
N THR A 30 -7.07 0.72 21.03
CA THR A 30 -8.23 1.56 20.68
C THR A 30 -7.96 2.37 19.41
N GLY A 31 -9.00 2.94 18.83
CA GLY A 31 -8.93 3.73 17.60
C GLY A 31 -9.16 2.90 16.34
N SER A 32 -9.42 3.59 15.24
CA SER A 32 -9.70 2.96 13.95
C SER A 32 -8.42 2.67 13.18
N VAL A 33 -8.51 1.78 12.20
CA VAL A 33 -7.43 1.56 11.24
C VAL A 33 -7.13 2.85 10.46
N TYR A 34 -5.85 3.11 10.18
CA TYR A 34 -5.39 4.32 9.51
C TYR A 34 -5.79 5.63 10.23
N GLU A 35 -5.85 5.59 11.56
CA GLU A 35 -5.81 6.75 12.44
C GLU A 35 -4.44 6.79 13.12
N CYS A 36 -3.89 8.00 13.30
CA CYS A 36 -2.63 8.22 13.99
C CYS A 36 -2.79 9.33 15.03
N LEU A 37 -2.46 9.04 16.27
CA LEU A 37 -2.35 10.02 17.34
C LEU A 37 -0.95 10.62 17.29
N VAL A 38 -0.85 11.93 17.09
CA VAL A 38 0.40 12.69 17.16
C VAL A 38 0.48 13.39 18.50
N VAL A 39 1.46 13.02 19.28
CA VAL A 39 1.75 13.59 20.61
C VAL A 39 2.94 14.53 20.48
N MET A 40 2.70 15.83 20.54
CA MET A 40 3.74 16.83 20.43
C MET A 40 3.30 18.18 20.98
N ASN A 41 4.26 18.98 21.42
CA ASN A 41 4.05 20.39 21.61
C ASN A 41 4.24 21.11 20.27
N ASP A 42 3.34 22.04 19.98
CA ASP A 42 3.35 22.78 18.74
C ASP A 42 4.20 24.04 18.87
N ALA A 43 4.85 24.43 17.78
CA ALA A 43 5.60 25.67 17.67
C ALA A 43 5.50 26.23 16.24
N PRO A 44 5.53 27.57 16.06
CA PRO A 44 5.52 28.17 14.74
C PRO A 44 6.81 27.85 13.98
N LEU A 45 6.71 27.63 12.68
CA LEU A 45 7.87 27.52 11.79
C LEU A 45 8.44 28.91 11.50
N THR A 46 9.76 28.99 11.36
CA THR A 46 10.44 30.18 10.85
C THR A 46 10.16 30.37 9.36
N GLN A 47 10.35 31.59 8.83
CA GLN A 47 10.13 31.84 7.40
C GLN A 47 11.06 31.00 6.52
N ASP A 48 12.29 30.73 6.94
CA ASP A 48 13.24 29.90 6.21
C ASP A 48 12.76 28.44 6.16
N GLN A 49 12.25 27.88 7.26
CA GLN A 49 11.65 26.56 7.32
C GLN A 49 10.41 26.46 6.43
N ILE A 50 9.54 27.47 6.43
CA ILE A 50 8.37 27.51 5.53
C ILE A 50 8.81 27.49 4.06
N ASN A 51 9.84 28.26 3.71
CA ASN A 51 10.38 28.28 2.35
C ASN A 51 11.02 26.96 1.94
N GLU A 52 11.64 26.24 2.87
CA GLU A 52 12.21 24.91 2.64
C GLU A 52 11.11 23.88 2.41
N VAL A 53 10.11 23.86 3.28
CA VAL A 53 8.93 22.98 3.18
C VAL A 53 8.15 23.22 1.89
N ALA A 54 8.03 24.47 1.44
CA ALA A 54 7.36 24.81 0.20
C ALA A 54 8.04 24.23 -1.06
N LYS A 55 9.32 23.86 -0.99
CA LYS A 55 10.05 23.19 -2.08
C LYS A 55 9.74 21.69 -2.16
N LEU A 56 9.17 21.14 -1.10
CA LEU A 56 8.77 19.73 -1.09
C LEU A 56 7.43 19.59 -1.80
N SER A 57 7.28 18.55 -2.61
CA SER A 57 6.00 18.20 -3.27
C SER A 57 4.96 17.68 -2.27
N LEU A 58 4.89 18.24 -1.07
CA LEU A 58 3.86 17.94 -0.07
C LEU A 58 2.49 18.51 -0.48
N VAL A 59 2.50 19.30 -1.55
CA VAL A 59 1.32 19.91 -2.14
C VAL A 59 0.65 18.87 -3.03
N ASN A 60 -0.54 18.46 -2.66
CA ASN A 60 -1.35 17.58 -3.49
C ASN A 60 -1.93 18.37 -4.67
N GLU A 61 -1.26 18.34 -5.82
CA GLU A 61 -1.71 19.01 -7.05
C GLU A 61 -3.07 18.50 -7.54
N ALA A 62 -3.44 17.25 -7.20
CA ALA A 62 -4.68 16.65 -7.66
C ALA A 62 -5.94 17.22 -7.00
N SER A 63 -5.85 17.72 -5.76
CA SER A 63 -7.00 18.28 -5.03
C SER A 63 -7.13 19.80 -5.16
N GLY A 64 -6.08 20.50 -5.57
CA GLY A 64 -6.03 21.97 -5.59
C GLY A 64 -6.10 22.62 -4.21
N TYR A 65 -6.11 21.82 -3.14
CA TYR A 65 -6.19 22.28 -1.76
C TYR A 65 -4.85 22.11 -1.06
N THR A 66 -4.20 23.22 -0.82
CA THR A 66 -2.98 23.29 0.00
C THR A 66 -3.31 23.95 1.33
N LYS A 67 -3.32 23.19 2.40
CA LYS A 67 -3.35 23.76 3.74
C LYS A 67 -2.00 24.42 3.99
N PRO A 68 -1.96 25.70 4.43
CA PRO A 68 -0.70 26.35 4.78
C PRO A 68 0.01 25.58 5.90
N ILE A 69 1.31 25.34 5.73
CA ILE A 69 2.13 24.72 6.76
C ILE A 69 2.80 25.86 7.54
N ALA A 70 2.27 26.18 8.73
CA ALA A 70 2.68 27.30 9.53
C ALA A 70 3.36 26.91 10.85
N ASN A 71 3.22 25.68 11.27
CA ASN A 71 3.72 25.16 12.54
C ASN A 71 4.19 23.71 12.42
N LEU A 72 4.81 23.17 13.47
CA LEU A 72 5.35 21.81 13.49
C LEU A 72 4.26 20.75 13.29
N TYR A 73 3.08 20.98 13.85
CA TYR A 73 1.99 20.03 13.66
C TYR A 73 1.48 20.01 12.23
N ASP A 74 1.33 21.19 11.60
CA ASP A 74 0.93 21.26 10.18
C ASP A 74 1.93 20.50 9.30
N LEU A 75 3.23 20.61 9.61
CA LEU A 75 4.28 19.87 8.91
C LEU A 75 4.13 18.36 9.07
N VAL A 76 3.83 17.88 10.27
CA VAL A 76 3.58 16.45 10.53
C VAL A 76 2.29 15.98 9.84
N GLU A 77 1.22 16.77 9.94
CA GLU A 77 -0.06 16.47 9.31
C GLU A 77 0.04 16.41 7.79
N ALA A 78 0.84 17.30 7.17
CA ALA A 78 1.05 17.33 5.73
C ALA A 78 1.63 16.02 5.19
N VAL A 79 2.47 15.33 5.96
CA VAL A 79 3.05 14.04 5.58
C VAL A 79 2.14 12.87 5.96
N MET A 80 1.74 12.79 7.24
CA MET A 80 0.92 11.67 7.74
C MET A 80 -0.49 11.65 7.14
N GLY A 81 -1.06 12.83 6.95
CA GLY A 81 -2.38 13.06 6.38
C GLY A 81 -2.36 13.36 4.88
N ALA A 82 -1.23 13.16 4.18
CA ALA A 82 -1.18 13.31 2.73
C ALA A 82 -2.23 12.45 2.05
N ASP A 83 -2.74 12.90 0.92
CA ASP A 83 -3.76 12.17 0.18
C ASP A 83 -3.20 10.91 -0.48
N MET A 84 -3.98 9.85 -0.44
CA MET A 84 -3.63 8.61 -1.15
C MET A 84 -3.73 8.83 -2.65
N PRO A 85 -2.72 8.42 -3.43
CA PRO A 85 -2.77 8.55 -4.89
C PRO A 85 -3.86 7.66 -5.49
N CYS A 86 -4.40 8.11 -6.60
CA CYS A 86 -5.39 7.37 -7.40
C CYS A 86 -6.65 6.97 -6.62
N MET A 87 -7.16 7.90 -5.81
CA MET A 87 -8.46 7.78 -5.17
C MET A 87 -9.48 8.68 -5.88
N PRO A 88 -10.69 8.20 -6.22
CA PRO A 88 -11.71 9.03 -6.89
C PRO A 88 -12.29 10.13 -6.00
N GLN A 89 -11.98 10.09 -4.71
CA GLN A 89 -12.29 11.10 -3.71
C GLN A 89 -11.03 11.31 -2.88
N VAL A 90 -10.78 12.54 -2.46
CA VAL A 90 -9.68 12.86 -1.57
C VAL A 90 -9.83 12.09 -0.25
N GLU A 91 -8.89 11.19 0.01
CA GLU A 91 -8.84 10.39 1.25
C GLU A 91 -7.39 10.30 1.73
N PRO A 92 -7.09 10.77 2.95
CA PRO A 92 -5.72 10.81 3.46
C PRO A 92 -5.18 9.42 3.81
N TYR A 93 -3.86 9.26 3.82
CA TYR A 93 -3.19 8.05 4.33
C TYR A 93 -3.63 7.73 5.76
N PHE A 94 -3.55 8.72 6.64
CA PHE A 94 -4.03 8.63 8.02
C PHE A 94 -4.95 9.79 8.36
N ARG A 95 -5.96 9.52 9.17
CA ARG A 95 -6.64 10.56 9.93
C ARG A 95 -5.78 10.90 11.14
N VAL A 96 -5.28 12.13 11.20
CA VAL A 96 -4.38 12.58 12.25
C VAL A 96 -5.16 13.27 13.36
N THR A 97 -4.81 12.97 14.60
CA THR A 97 -5.34 13.63 15.80
C THR A 97 -4.16 14.12 16.63
N LYS A 98 -4.18 15.37 17.07
CA LYS A 98 -3.13 15.98 17.90
C LYS A 98 -3.48 15.99 19.37
N VAL A 99 -2.47 15.70 20.20
CA VAL A 99 -2.50 15.87 21.66
C VAL A 99 -1.16 16.48 22.10
N SER A 100 -1.19 17.47 22.98
CA SER A 100 0.05 17.99 23.56
C SER A 100 0.71 16.99 24.51
N THR A 101 2.01 17.11 24.74
CA THR A 101 2.72 16.21 25.67
C THR A 101 2.16 16.27 27.09
N ALA A 102 1.64 17.42 27.51
CA ALA A 102 1.03 17.62 28.83
C ALA A 102 -0.34 16.92 28.96
N GLN A 103 -1.06 16.76 27.85
CA GLN A 103 -2.38 16.11 27.82
C GLN A 103 -2.31 14.62 27.57
N PHE A 104 -1.15 14.08 27.20
CA PHE A 104 -0.95 12.68 26.90
C PHE A 104 -0.91 11.84 28.18
N ASP A 105 -2.00 11.20 28.51
CA ASP A 105 -2.20 10.39 29.72
C ASP A 105 -2.53 8.93 29.40
N ASP A 106 -2.94 8.19 30.41
CA ASP A 106 -3.24 6.74 30.32
C ASP A 106 -4.45 6.46 29.39
N MET A 107 -5.32 7.41 29.14
CA MET A 107 -6.45 7.26 28.23
C MET A 107 -6.00 7.17 26.76
N PHE A 108 -4.93 7.87 26.39
CA PHE A 108 -4.40 7.86 25.04
C PHE A 108 -3.40 6.73 24.77
N LYS A 109 -2.75 6.19 25.79
CA LYS A 109 -1.73 5.13 25.66
C LYS A 109 -2.21 3.89 24.90
N PRO A 110 -3.48 3.44 25.00
CA PRO A 110 -3.96 2.31 24.22
C PRO A 110 -4.17 2.58 22.73
N THR A 111 -3.98 3.81 22.24
CA THR A 111 -4.20 4.14 20.82
C THR A 111 -3.34 3.28 19.91
N ARG A 112 -3.95 2.79 18.83
CA ARG A 112 -3.40 1.81 17.88
C ARG A 112 -2.11 2.27 17.17
N ASN A 113 -2.05 3.53 16.72
CA ASN A 113 -0.87 4.13 16.09
C ASN A 113 -0.57 5.45 16.80
N ILE A 114 0.65 5.59 17.31
CA ILE A 114 1.07 6.78 18.05
C ILE A 114 2.43 7.25 17.50
N LEU A 115 2.48 8.51 17.12
CA LEU A 115 3.73 9.23 16.83
C LEU A 115 3.99 10.22 17.98
N ILE A 116 5.07 10.04 18.71
CA ILE A 116 5.49 10.96 19.76
C ILE A 116 6.70 11.75 19.27
N VAL A 117 6.60 13.08 19.31
CA VAL A 117 7.71 14.01 19.05
C VAL A 117 8.04 14.73 20.35
N ASP A 118 9.20 14.42 20.92
CA ASP A 118 9.68 14.96 22.21
C ASP A 118 10.91 15.85 21.96
N ILE A 119 10.68 17.16 21.90
CA ILE A 119 11.73 18.18 21.69
C ILE A 119 12.13 18.72 23.05
N ASN A 120 13.40 18.48 23.45
CA ASN A 120 13.87 18.93 24.74
C ASN A 120 15.40 19.10 24.77
N PRO A 121 15.92 20.36 24.73
CA PRO A 121 17.34 20.62 24.69
C PRO A 121 18.08 20.28 25.99
N GLN A 122 17.35 20.18 27.11
CA GLN A 122 17.96 19.82 28.40
C GLN A 122 18.11 18.30 28.56
N LYS A 123 17.34 17.52 27.78
CA LYS A 123 17.26 16.06 27.90
C LYS A 123 18.00 15.34 26.78
N TYR A 124 18.04 15.94 25.60
CA TYR A 124 18.60 15.31 24.40
C TYR A 124 19.76 16.13 23.84
N THR A 125 20.82 15.46 23.39
CA THR A 125 22.00 16.04 22.75
C THR A 125 22.07 15.74 21.26
N GLN A 126 21.20 14.83 20.77
CA GLN A 126 21.12 14.43 19.36
C GLN A 126 19.74 13.83 19.08
N LEU A 127 19.30 13.91 17.84
CA LEU A 127 18.06 13.28 17.40
C LEU A 127 18.18 11.74 17.44
N LYS A 128 17.12 11.09 17.92
CA LYS A 128 16.96 9.62 17.92
C LYS A 128 15.53 9.25 17.60
N THR A 129 15.36 8.34 16.67
CA THR A 129 14.06 7.71 16.39
C THR A 129 14.04 6.28 16.90
N LYS A 130 12.96 5.91 17.57
CA LYS A 130 12.72 4.54 18.07
C LYS A 130 11.31 4.12 17.71
N VAL A 131 11.18 2.87 17.27
CA VAL A 131 9.89 2.26 16.97
C VAL A 131 9.63 1.08 17.91
N PHE A 132 8.36 0.89 18.28
CA PHE A 132 7.93 -0.16 19.16
C PHE A 132 6.64 -0.78 18.66
N ASN A 133 6.50 -2.08 18.80
CA ASN A 133 5.25 -2.80 18.62
C ASN A 133 4.73 -3.24 19.98
N ASP A 134 3.41 -3.10 20.19
CA ASP A 134 2.72 -3.59 21.39
C ASP A 134 3.33 -3.06 22.71
N TYR A 135 3.54 -1.75 22.78
CA TYR A 135 4.21 -1.12 23.94
C TYR A 135 3.28 -0.94 25.13
N TRP A 136 2.06 -0.42 24.96
CA TRP A 136 1.05 -0.27 26.01
C TRP A 136 -0.19 -1.13 25.77
N SER A 137 -0.49 -1.44 24.53
CA SER A 137 -1.66 -2.21 24.09
C SER A 137 -1.31 -3.05 22.87
N THR A 138 -2.19 -3.98 22.47
CA THR A 138 -2.00 -4.82 21.29
C THR A 138 -3.26 -4.88 20.44
N PRO A 139 -3.15 -4.74 19.10
CA PRO A 139 -1.95 -4.44 18.31
C PRO A 139 -1.64 -2.95 18.29
N GLN A 140 -0.43 -2.55 18.63
CA GLN A 140 -0.02 -1.14 18.65
C GLN A 140 1.27 -0.91 17.86
N ALA A 141 1.35 0.25 17.19
CA ALA A 141 2.57 0.79 16.61
C ALA A 141 2.89 2.14 17.25
N LEU A 142 4.07 2.29 17.78
CA LEU A 142 4.56 3.51 18.41
C LEU A 142 5.88 3.92 17.76
N CYS A 143 5.92 5.11 17.20
CA CYS A 143 7.16 5.78 16.79
C CYS A 143 7.44 6.93 17.73
N ARG A 144 8.67 7.02 18.26
CA ARG A 144 9.10 8.12 19.11
C ARG A 144 10.34 8.80 18.52
N ILE A 145 10.22 10.08 18.26
CA ILE A 145 11.30 10.97 17.84
C ILE A 145 11.69 11.81 19.03
N GLN A 146 12.96 11.81 19.39
CA GLN A 146 13.55 12.58 20.49
C GLN A 146 14.64 13.48 19.91
N THR A 147 14.59 14.78 20.17
CA THR A 147 15.51 15.75 19.56
C THR A 147 15.77 16.92 20.51
N PRO A 148 16.97 17.55 20.45
CA PRO A 148 17.26 18.72 21.26
C PRO A 148 16.57 19.99 20.76
N SER A 149 16.22 20.10 19.46
CA SER A 149 15.69 21.33 18.89
C SER A 149 14.61 21.12 17.83
N GLU A 150 13.83 22.16 17.59
CA GLU A 150 12.83 22.22 16.53
C GLU A 150 13.48 22.20 15.15
N GLU A 151 14.62 22.85 14.99
CA GLU A 151 15.36 22.89 13.72
C GLU A 151 15.83 21.48 13.29
N GLU A 152 16.43 20.71 14.21
CA GLU A 152 16.80 19.32 13.93
C GLU A 152 15.56 18.47 13.60
N PHE A 153 14.44 18.69 14.30
CA PHE A 153 13.20 17.99 14.01
C PHE A 153 12.68 18.29 12.60
N VAL A 154 12.61 19.56 12.22
CA VAL A 154 12.11 19.99 10.90
C VAL A 154 12.96 19.39 9.79
N SER A 155 14.29 19.51 9.86
CA SER A 155 15.20 18.95 8.86
C SER A 155 15.04 17.43 8.75
N TYR A 156 14.97 16.72 9.88
CA TYR A 156 14.77 15.29 9.92
C TYR A 156 13.40 14.89 9.35
N TRP A 157 12.34 15.61 9.69
CA TRP A 157 10.99 15.27 9.22
C TRP A 157 10.82 15.49 7.72
N ILE A 158 11.45 16.52 7.17
CA ILE A 158 11.51 16.77 5.74
C ILE A 158 12.15 15.58 5.00
N GLU A 159 13.22 15.02 5.54
CA GLU A 159 13.95 13.91 4.92
C GLU A 159 13.31 12.55 5.14
N HIS A 160 12.76 12.28 6.34
CA HIS A 160 12.34 10.95 6.78
C HIS A 160 10.85 10.81 7.10
N GLY A 161 10.08 11.88 7.03
CA GLY A 161 8.65 11.84 7.40
C GLY A 161 7.84 10.84 6.58
N GLU A 162 8.12 10.73 5.27
CA GLU A 162 7.46 9.76 4.40
C GLU A 162 7.82 8.32 4.76
N GLU A 163 9.06 8.02 5.13
CA GLU A 163 9.51 6.70 5.58
C GLU A 163 8.78 6.30 6.87
N ILE A 164 8.58 7.25 7.78
CA ILE A 164 7.81 7.03 9.02
C ILE A 164 6.34 6.76 8.70
N ARG A 165 5.74 7.51 7.77
CA ARG A 165 4.36 7.25 7.32
C ARG A 165 4.23 5.84 6.73
N GLU A 166 5.14 5.45 5.83
CA GLU A 166 5.13 4.12 5.21
C GLU A 166 5.36 3.01 6.25
N TRP A 167 6.19 3.26 7.28
CA TRP A 167 6.33 2.32 8.40
C TRP A 167 4.98 2.07 9.09
N PHE A 168 4.20 3.11 9.42
CA PHE A 168 2.86 2.94 9.99
C PHE A 168 1.88 2.24 9.03
N VAL A 169 1.95 2.54 7.73
CA VAL A 169 1.16 1.84 6.71
C VAL A 169 1.48 0.35 6.72
N ASN A 170 2.76 -0.02 6.76
CA ASN A 170 3.22 -1.40 6.77
C ASN A 170 2.81 -2.13 8.06
N GLN A 171 2.72 -1.44 9.21
CA GLN A 171 2.17 -2.02 10.44
C GLN A 171 0.69 -2.40 10.26
N GLU A 172 -0.12 -1.54 9.63
CA GLU A 172 -1.53 -1.85 9.36
C GLU A 172 -1.68 -3.00 8.35
N ILE A 173 -0.89 -3.01 7.27
CA ILE A 173 -0.86 -4.11 6.30
C ILE A 173 -0.50 -5.43 7.00
N THR A 174 0.55 -5.45 7.81
CA THR A 174 1.00 -6.64 8.56
C THR A 174 -0.09 -7.19 9.49
N ARG A 175 -0.82 -6.31 10.17
CA ARG A 175 -1.96 -6.68 11.04
C ARG A 175 -3.08 -7.30 10.24
N GLN A 176 -3.39 -6.74 9.06
CA GLN A 176 -4.42 -7.25 8.17
C GLN A 176 -4.03 -8.61 7.56
N MET A 177 -2.77 -8.80 7.17
CA MET A 177 -2.25 -10.08 6.71
C MET A 177 -2.37 -11.17 7.78
N LYS A 178 -2.07 -10.86 9.07
CA LYS A 178 -2.26 -11.79 10.18
C LYS A 178 -3.71 -12.22 10.32
N PHE A 179 -4.65 -11.30 10.13
CA PHE A 179 -6.08 -11.60 10.14
C PHE A 179 -6.46 -12.58 9.01
N TYR A 180 -5.95 -12.39 7.80
CA TYR A 180 -6.26 -13.26 6.66
C TYR A 180 -5.71 -14.68 6.80
N ARG A 181 -4.62 -14.88 7.53
CA ARG A 181 -4.09 -16.23 7.80
C ARG A 181 -5.08 -17.14 8.53
N ALA A 182 -5.97 -16.56 9.32
CA ALA A 182 -6.94 -17.32 10.13
C ALA A 182 -8.12 -17.88 9.31
N SER A 183 -8.44 -17.26 8.15
CA SER A 183 -9.63 -17.61 7.38
C SER A 183 -9.39 -17.36 5.89
N THR A 184 -8.95 -18.40 5.18
CA THR A 184 -8.54 -18.33 3.77
C THR A 184 -9.46 -19.20 2.90
N ASN A 185 -9.82 -18.69 1.72
CA ASN A 185 -10.60 -19.43 0.72
C ASN A 185 -9.79 -20.62 0.18
N LYS A 186 -10.21 -21.83 0.54
CA LYS A 186 -9.51 -23.08 0.20
C LYS A 186 -9.52 -23.34 -1.30
N GLN A 187 -10.63 -23.03 -2.00
CA GLN A 187 -10.76 -23.24 -3.44
C GLN A 187 -9.80 -22.32 -4.21
N ALA A 188 -9.83 -21.01 -3.93
CA ALA A 188 -8.94 -20.06 -4.57
C ALA A 188 -7.46 -20.42 -4.32
N ARG A 189 -7.13 -20.79 -3.07
CA ARG A 189 -5.77 -21.21 -2.72
C ARG A 189 -5.31 -22.45 -3.46
N ALA A 190 -6.17 -23.49 -3.58
CA ALA A 190 -5.85 -24.70 -4.33
C ALA A 190 -5.60 -24.42 -5.81
N ILE A 191 -6.37 -23.50 -6.43
CA ILE A 191 -6.16 -23.06 -7.81
C ILE A 191 -4.78 -22.40 -7.94
N LEU A 192 -4.45 -21.45 -7.06
CA LEU A 192 -3.16 -20.75 -7.10
C LEU A 192 -1.99 -21.73 -6.91
N GLN A 193 -2.09 -22.64 -5.95
CA GLN A 193 -1.07 -23.67 -5.70
C GLN A 193 -0.89 -24.62 -6.90
N SER A 194 -1.96 -24.96 -7.61
CA SER A 194 -1.85 -25.73 -8.85
C SER A 194 -1.09 -25.00 -9.96
N GLN A 195 -1.02 -23.66 -9.86
CA GLN A 195 -0.27 -22.79 -10.75
C GLN A 195 1.16 -22.51 -10.24
N GLY A 196 1.53 -23.05 -9.08
CA GLY A 196 2.88 -22.97 -8.50
C GLY A 196 3.15 -21.70 -7.68
N TYR A 197 2.14 -21.00 -7.20
CA TYR A 197 2.27 -19.89 -6.25
C TYR A 197 1.12 -19.91 -5.25
N ASP A 198 1.24 -19.17 -4.13
CA ASP A 198 0.25 -19.16 -3.06
C ASP A 198 -0.15 -17.72 -2.71
N MET A 199 -1.36 -17.51 -2.23
CA MET A 199 -1.86 -16.22 -1.75
C MET A 199 -3.03 -16.43 -0.78
N LEU A 200 -3.13 -15.59 0.26
CA LEU A 200 -4.17 -15.70 1.27
C LEU A 200 -5.40 -14.85 0.91
N ILE A 201 -6.20 -15.33 -0.06
CA ILE A 201 -7.49 -14.72 -0.38
C ILE A 201 -8.49 -15.10 0.73
N PRO A 202 -9.17 -14.14 1.39
CA PRO A 202 -10.12 -14.44 2.47
C PRO A 202 -11.28 -15.33 2.04
N GLU A 203 -11.83 -16.11 2.98
CA GLU A 203 -12.92 -17.07 2.70
C GLU A 203 -14.22 -16.42 2.24
N ASP A 204 -14.42 -15.13 2.51
CA ASP A 204 -15.59 -14.38 2.09
C ASP A 204 -15.52 -13.88 0.64
N TYR A 205 -14.44 -14.17 -0.08
CA TYR A 205 -14.34 -14.00 -1.53
C TYR A 205 -14.81 -15.27 -2.25
N MET A 206 -15.63 -15.12 -3.29
CA MET A 206 -16.07 -16.20 -4.16
C MET A 206 -15.18 -16.25 -5.40
N VAL A 207 -14.83 -17.44 -5.85
CA VAL A 207 -14.20 -17.65 -7.16
C VAL A 207 -15.23 -17.36 -8.26
N ILE A 208 -14.95 -16.37 -9.09
CA ILE A 208 -15.79 -15.97 -10.23
C ILE A 208 -15.31 -16.64 -11.51
N MET A 209 -13.99 -16.72 -11.69
CA MET A 209 -13.40 -17.26 -12.90
C MET A 209 -12.03 -17.85 -12.60
N ASP A 210 -11.77 -19.05 -13.17
CA ASP A 210 -10.46 -19.66 -13.31
C ASP A 210 -10.32 -20.04 -14.79
N THR A 211 -9.40 -19.40 -15.51
CA THR A 211 -9.33 -19.53 -16.97
C THR A 211 -7.94 -19.32 -17.52
N VAL A 212 -7.79 -19.74 -18.77
CA VAL A 212 -6.61 -19.49 -19.60
C VAL A 212 -7.03 -18.66 -20.81
N LEU A 213 -6.40 -17.50 -20.97
CA LEU A 213 -6.62 -16.61 -22.10
C LEU A 213 -5.46 -16.75 -23.11
N GLY A 214 -5.76 -16.92 -24.36
CA GLY A 214 -4.75 -17.13 -25.41
C GLY A 214 -4.52 -18.60 -25.70
N GLY A 215 -3.52 -18.92 -26.55
CA GLY A 215 -3.22 -20.30 -26.95
C GLY A 215 -4.04 -20.81 -28.14
N ALA A 216 -4.90 -19.99 -28.76
CA ALA A 216 -5.52 -20.34 -30.00
C ALA A 216 -4.49 -20.30 -31.15
N THR A 217 -4.06 -21.47 -31.56
CA THR A 217 -3.23 -21.62 -32.77
C THR A 217 -4.10 -21.31 -33.97
N THR A 218 -4.04 -20.10 -34.49
CA THR A 218 -4.64 -19.82 -35.78
C THR A 218 -3.68 -20.31 -36.85
N TYR A 219 -4.02 -21.44 -37.48
CA TYR A 219 -3.27 -21.94 -38.64
C TYR A 219 -3.69 -21.13 -39.88
N SER A 220 -2.78 -20.30 -40.39
CA SER A 220 -2.82 -19.86 -41.75
C SER A 220 -2.11 -20.90 -42.60
N LEU A 221 -2.67 -21.20 -43.79
CA LEU A 221 -2.17 -22.24 -44.71
C LEU A 221 -0.71 -22.04 -45.18
N ARG A 222 0.01 -21.04 -44.74
CA ARG A 222 1.37 -20.75 -45.18
C ARG A 222 2.40 -20.34 -44.12
N ASN A 223 1.97 -19.98 -42.89
CA ASN A 223 2.90 -19.61 -41.81
C ASN A 223 2.27 -19.88 -40.43
N PRO A 224 3.02 -20.40 -39.45
CA PRO A 224 2.56 -20.40 -38.07
C PRO A 224 2.47 -18.98 -37.59
N ILE A 225 1.25 -18.51 -37.34
CA ILE A 225 1.03 -17.19 -36.74
C ILE A 225 1.40 -17.28 -35.27
N THR A 226 2.20 -16.35 -34.82
CA THR A 226 2.68 -16.15 -33.47
C THR A 226 1.54 -16.39 -32.45
N VAL A 227 1.66 -17.43 -31.65
CA VAL A 227 0.74 -17.74 -30.55
C VAL A 227 0.80 -16.58 -29.59
N ALA A 228 -0.32 -15.91 -29.36
CA ALA A 228 -0.39 -14.94 -28.28
C ALA A 228 -0.03 -15.63 -26.96
N PRO A 229 0.87 -15.08 -26.14
CA PRO A 229 1.31 -15.74 -24.93
C PRO A 229 0.10 -16.09 -24.06
N GLU A 230 0.09 -17.33 -23.54
CA GLU A 230 -0.93 -17.82 -22.64
C GLU A 230 -0.96 -16.98 -21.37
N VAL A 231 -2.14 -16.50 -20.97
CA VAL A 231 -2.36 -15.80 -19.71
C VAL A 231 -3.25 -16.68 -18.83
N ARG A 232 -2.74 -17.17 -17.71
CA ARG A 232 -3.53 -17.81 -16.68
C ARG A 232 -4.13 -16.77 -15.78
N LEU A 233 -5.41 -16.92 -15.43
CA LEU A 233 -6.14 -15.91 -14.64
C LEU A 233 -7.06 -16.57 -13.62
N LEU A 234 -6.98 -16.13 -12.38
CA LEU A 234 -7.96 -16.33 -11.33
C LEU A 234 -8.62 -15.00 -10.97
N TRP A 235 -9.94 -14.97 -10.93
CA TRP A 235 -10.72 -13.82 -10.46
C TRP A 235 -11.63 -14.23 -9.30
N CYS A 236 -11.50 -13.51 -8.17
CA CYS A 236 -12.33 -13.68 -6.98
C CYS A 236 -13.03 -12.37 -6.64
N CYS A 237 -14.22 -12.43 -6.09
CA CYS A 237 -15.02 -11.26 -5.72
C CYS A 237 -15.64 -11.42 -4.33
N ASN A 238 -15.58 -10.35 -3.55
CA ASN A 238 -16.40 -10.14 -2.37
C ASN A 238 -17.43 -9.05 -2.66
N ASN A 239 -18.69 -9.43 -2.75
CA ASN A 239 -19.81 -8.54 -3.04
C ASN A 239 -20.78 -8.45 -1.85
N LYS A 240 -20.24 -8.43 -0.62
CA LYS A 240 -21.04 -8.29 0.59
C LYS A 240 -21.31 -6.81 0.90
N GLY A 241 -22.58 -6.47 1.08
CA GLY A 241 -23.02 -5.10 1.38
C GLY A 241 -23.01 -4.19 0.14
N SER A 242 -22.73 -2.90 0.35
CA SER A 242 -22.77 -1.86 -0.68
C SER A 242 -21.43 -1.63 -1.39
N MET A 243 -20.42 -2.43 -1.09
CA MET A 243 -19.07 -2.31 -1.63
C MET A 243 -18.62 -3.63 -2.22
N ARG A 244 -18.25 -3.58 -3.49
CA ARG A 244 -17.67 -4.71 -4.19
C ARG A 244 -16.15 -4.60 -4.15
N ARG A 245 -15.47 -5.70 -3.79
CA ARG A 245 -14.01 -5.85 -3.78
C ARG A 245 -13.63 -7.05 -4.64
N ASP A 246 -12.74 -6.86 -5.55
CA ASP A 246 -12.31 -7.89 -6.47
C ASP A 246 -10.80 -8.13 -6.33
N ILE A 247 -10.38 -9.38 -6.48
CA ILE A 247 -8.98 -9.80 -6.57
C ILE A 247 -8.82 -10.54 -7.89
N VAL A 248 -7.86 -10.12 -8.70
CA VAL A 248 -7.47 -10.81 -9.92
C VAL A 248 -5.99 -11.16 -9.81
N VAL A 249 -5.67 -12.42 -10.07
CA VAL A 249 -4.28 -12.88 -10.17
C VAL A 249 -4.08 -13.44 -11.56
N TYR A 250 -3.09 -12.92 -12.29
CA TYR A 250 -2.80 -13.43 -13.63
C TYR A 250 -1.30 -13.55 -13.87
N SER A 251 -0.92 -14.51 -14.68
CA SER A 251 0.48 -14.76 -15.03
C SER A 251 0.65 -14.94 -16.55
N TYR A 252 1.83 -14.55 -17.04
CA TYR A 252 2.23 -14.63 -18.44
C TYR A 252 3.74 -14.75 -18.57
N PRO A 253 4.28 -15.27 -19.69
CA PRO A 253 5.72 -15.42 -19.88
C PRO A 253 6.47 -14.10 -19.74
N TYR A 254 7.60 -14.14 -19.03
CA TYR A 254 8.54 -13.03 -18.98
C TYR A 254 9.33 -12.94 -20.28
N THR A 255 9.55 -11.76 -20.82
CA THR A 255 10.33 -11.53 -22.03
C THR A 255 11.59 -10.73 -21.75
N ASP A 256 11.45 -9.57 -21.13
CA ASP A 256 12.56 -8.64 -20.85
C ASP A 256 12.16 -7.60 -19.78
N ASN A 257 13.11 -6.74 -19.41
CA ASN A 257 12.91 -5.75 -18.35
C ASN A 257 11.87 -4.65 -18.68
N ASN A 258 11.51 -4.44 -19.94
CA ASN A 258 10.45 -3.50 -20.31
C ASN A 258 9.11 -3.92 -19.73
N THR A 259 8.95 -5.20 -19.38
CA THR A 259 7.78 -5.75 -18.71
C THR A 259 7.41 -5.02 -17.41
N PHE A 260 8.39 -4.40 -16.72
CA PHE A 260 8.16 -3.67 -15.48
C PHE A 260 7.94 -2.17 -15.67
N THR A 261 7.89 -1.70 -16.92
CA THR A 261 7.55 -0.29 -17.18
C THR A 261 6.05 -0.03 -17.05
N LEU A 262 5.68 1.15 -16.55
CA LEU A 262 4.28 1.52 -16.38
C LEU A 262 3.46 1.40 -17.68
N PRO A 263 3.94 1.85 -18.87
CA PRO A 263 3.19 1.67 -20.11
C PRO A 263 2.92 0.20 -20.44
N TYR A 264 3.90 -0.69 -20.25
CA TYR A 264 3.72 -2.12 -20.51
C TYR A 264 2.71 -2.74 -19.54
N LEU A 265 2.85 -2.47 -18.24
CA LEU A 265 1.93 -3.00 -17.21
C LEU A 265 0.50 -2.57 -17.45
N ASN A 266 0.28 -1.29 -17.77
CA ASN A 266 -1.05 -0.78 -18.10
C ASN A 266 -1.63 -1.42 -19.37
N ALA A 267 -0.85 -1.52 -20.44
CA ALA A 267 -1.29 -2.18 -21.68
C ALA A 267 -1.62 -3.64 -21.47
N LYS A 268 -0.81 -4.36 -20.66
CA LYS A 268 -1.07 -5.77 -20.31
C LYS A 268 -2.33 -5.91 -19.47
N ARG A 269 -2.50 -5.05 -18.45
CA ARG A 269 -3.70 -4.99 -17.63
C ARG A 269 -4.95 -4.84 -18.49
N ASP A 270 -4.99 -3.82 -19.35
CA ASP A 270 -6.14 -3.55 -20.20
C ASP A 270 -6.41 -4.69 -21.18
N ALA A 271 -5.36 -5.28 -21.77
CA ALA A 271 -5.50 -6.41 -22.69
C ALA A 271 -6.05 -7.69 -21.99
N VAL A 272 -5.76 -7.90 -20.72
CA VAL A 272 -6.24 -9.04 -19.93
C VAL A 272 -7.65 -8.76 -19.42
N LEU A 273 -7.86 -7.64 -18.70
CA LEU A 273 -9.11 -7.40 -17.99
C LEU A 273 -10.28 -7.06 -18.92
N SER A 274 -10.02 -6.42 -20.07
CA SER A 274 -11.07 -6.18 -21.08
C SER A 274 -11.72 -7.44 -21.63
N ARG A 275 -11.04 -8.58 -21.56
CA ARG A 275 -11.55 -9.87 -22.04
C ARG A 275 -12.43 -10.61 -21.03
N VAL A 276 -12.25 -10.30 -19.75
CA VAL A 276 -12.90 -11.07 -18.66
C VAL A 276 -13.89 -10.24 -17.85
N ILE A 277 -13.70 -8.93 -17.79
CA ILE A 277 -14.56 -8.03 -17.01
C ILE A 277 -15.36 -7.16 -17.97
N THR A 278 -16.58 -7.60 -18.24
CA THR A 278 -17.57 -6.90 -19.05
C THR A 278 -18.66 -6.32 -18.15
N ALA A 279 -19.42 -5.35 -18.66
CA ALA A 279 -20.59 -4.80 -17.97
C ALA A 279 -21.89 -5.23 -18.71
N SER A 280 -23.03 -4.72 -18.27
CA SER A 280 -24.34 -5.09 -18.80
C SER A 280 -24.60 -4.71 -20.26
N VAL A 281 -23.93 -3.67 -20.76
CA VAL A 281 -24.03 -3.22 -22.15
C VAL A 281 -23.13 -4.08 -23.03
N GLU A 282 -23.65 -4.61 -24.12
CA GLU A 282 -22.88 -5.41 -25.09
C GLU A 282 -21.69 -4.59 -25.64
N GLY A 283 -20.51 -5.20 -25.69
CA GLY A 283 -19.27 -4.56 -26.10
C GLY A 283 -18.64 -3.63 -25.07
N SER A 284 -19.20 -3.57 -23.85
CA SER A 284 -18.60 -2.85 -22.73
C SER A 284 -17.55 -3.70 -22.01
N TYR A 285 -16.48 -3.06 -21.51
CA TYR A 285 -15.39 -3.75 -20.82
C TYR A 285 -14.65 -2.82 -19.86
N MET A 286 -13.91 -3.43 -18.94
CA MET A 286 -13.04 -2.70 -18.02
C MET A 286 -11.77 -2.22 -18.73
N GLY A 287 -11.43 -0.95 -18.51
CA GLY A 287 -10.16 -0.34 -18.91
C GLY A 287 -9.61 0.56 -17.82
N THR A 288 -8.43 1.10 -18.05
CA THR A 288 -7.76 2.05 -17.17
C THR A 288 -8.17 3.48 -17.49
N GLU A 289 -8.33 4.32 -16.46
CA GLU A 289 -8.51 5.77 -16.60
C GLU A 289 -7.14 6.46 -16.72
N TYR A 290 -6.88 7.08 -17.85
CA TYR A 290 -5.58 7.72 -18.13
C TYR A 290 -5.64 9.25 -18.12
N THR A 291 -6.83 9.84 -18.18
CA THR A 291 -7.00 11.27 -18.44
C THR A 291 -7.19 12.07 -17.17
N VAL A 292 -8.13 11.64 -16.32
CA VAL A 292 -8.49 12.38 -15.09
C VAL A 292 -7.42 12.20 -14.02
N MET A 293 -6.93 10.98 -13.86
CA MET A 293 -5.92 10.63 -12.88
C MET A 293 -5.03 9.50 -13.43
N PRO A 294 -3.94 9.85 -14.12
CA PRO A 294 -3.04 8.86 -14.69
C PRO A 294 -2.51 7.89 -13.63
N PRO A 295 -2.35 6.60 -13.95
CA PRO A 295 -1.74 5.64 -13.06
C PRO A 295 -0.33 6.04 -12.66
N VAL A 296 0.02 5.71 -11.40
CA VAL A 296 1.37 5.91 -10.84
C VAL A 296 2.00 4.57 -10.50
N THR A 297 3.34 4.51 -10.51
CA THR A 297 4.10 3.30 -10.20
C THR A 297 5.22 3.58 -9.24
N ARG A 298 5.52 2.59 -8.40
CA ARG A 298 6.69 2.60 -7.51
C ARG A 298 7.20 1.17 -7.25
N ALA A 299 8.45 1.05 -6.87
CA ALA A 299 8.96 -0.19 -6.29
C ALA A 299 8.57 -0.27 -4.82
N ILE A 300 8.11 -1.43 -4.39
CA ILE A 300 7.75 -1.71 -2.99
C ILE A 300 8.47 -2.98 -2.51
N THR A 301 8.71 -3.08 -1.21
CA THR A 301 9.15 -4.31 -0.56
C THR A 301 7.93 -5.07 -0.06
N VAL A 302 7.76 -6.32 -0.48
CA VAL A 302 6.59 -7.15 -0.14
C VAL A 302 6.88 -8.19 0.93
N GLN A 303 8.11 -8.71 0.96
CA GLN A 303 8.64 -9.62 1.96
C GLN A 303 10.12 -9.28 2.19
N GLU A 304 10.78 -9.94 3.17
CA GLU A 304 12.22 -9.74 3.40
C GLU A 304 13.00 -9.89 2.08
N ASP A 305 13.64 -8.80 1.65
CA ASP A 305 14.46 -8.70 0.44
C ASP A 305 13.73 -8.96 -0.90
N GLU A 306 12.39 -9.07 -0.91
CA GLU A 306 11.62 -9.24 -2.14
C GLU A 306 10.88 -7.97 -2.53
N HIS A 307 10.96 -7.64 -3.81
CA HIS A 307 10.36 -6.44 -4.37
C HIS A 307 9.23 -6.75 -5.34
N ALA A 308 8.29 -5.82 -5.42
CA ALA A 308 7.25 -5.79 -6.45
C ALA A 308 7.20 -4.40 -7.11
N THR A 309 6.76 -4.37 -8.36
CA THR A 309 6.31 -3.13 -8.98
C THR A 309 4.85 -2.92 -8.65
N GLU A 310 4.56 -1.91 -7.83
CA GLU A 310 3.21 -1.47 -7.54
C GLU A 310 2.74 -0.50 -8.63
N VAL A 311 1.51 -0.68 -9.10
CA VAL A 311 0.79 0.31 -9.90
C VAL A 311 -0.52 0.65 -9.19
N ARG A 312 -0.81 1.94 -9.07
CA ARG A 312 -2.09 2.48 -8.59
C ARG A 312 -2.75 3.27 -9.68
N GLY A 313 -4.04 3.14 -9.83
CA GLY A 313 -4.80 3.86 -10.84
C GLY A 313 -6.30 3.80 -10.58
N LEU A 314 -7.04 4.39 -11.52
CA LEU A 314 -8.49 4.25 -11.58
C LEU A 314 -8.88 3.34 -12.76
N TRP A 315 -9.81 2.45 -12.51
CA TRP A 315 -10.48 1.68 -13.55
C TRP A 315 -11.81 2.34 -13.92
N LYS A 316 -12.26 2.12 -15.14
CA LYS A 316 -13.59 2.52 -15.62
C LYS A 316 -14.16 1.49 -16.58
N ILE A 317 -15.47 1.50 -16.77
CA ILE A 317 -16.11 0.77 -17.86
C ILE A 317 -16.06 1.64 -19.12
N LEU A 318 -15.57 1.05 -20.19
CA LEU A 318 -15.57 1.64 -21.53
C LEU A 318 -16.78 1.10 -22.30
N ASN A 319 -17.36 1.94 -23.17
CA ASN A 319 -18.53 1.62 -24.00
C ASN A 319 -19.77 1.16 -23.21
N GLY A 320 -19.92 1.60 -21.96
CA GLY A 320 -21.01 1.15 -21.10
C GLY A 320 -21.40 2.17 -20.04
N GLU A 321 -21.93 1.67 -18.94
CA GLU A 321 -22.37 2.49 -17.81
C GLU A 321 -21.18 3.23 -17.16
N ALA A 322 -21.45 4.40 -16.60
CA ALA A 322 -20.45 5.20 -15.89
C ALA A 322 -20.09 4.54 -14.54
N MET A 323 -19.26 3.51 -14.58
CA MET A 323 -18.73 2.81 -13.42
C MET A 323 -17.21 2.92 -13.38
N GLY A 324 -16.66 3.04 -12.17
CA GLY A 324 -15.22 3.10 -11.97
C GLY A 324 -14.85 3.08 -10.48
N GLY A 325 -13.57 3.00 -10.23
CA GLY A 325 -13.05 3.00 -8.87
C GLY A 325 -11.52 2.86 -8.83
N PRO A 326 -10.92 2.82 -7.66
CA PRO A 326 -9.48 2.64 -7.53
C PRO A 326 -9.07 1.18 -7.73
N TYR A 327 -7.85 0.98 -8.23
CA TYR A 327 -7.16 -0.30 -8.24
C TYR A 327 -5.73 -0.17 -7.75
N VAL A 328 -5.19 -1.29 -7.26
CA VAL A 328 -3.78 -1.47 -6.90
C VAL A 328 -3.34 -2.82 -7.45
N SER A 329 -2.19 -2.88 -8.11
CA SER A 329 -1.59 -4.13 -8.55
C SER A 329 -0.14 -4.25 -8.09
N HIS A 330 0.28 -5.47 -7.74
CA HIS A 330 1.65 -5.85 -7.44
C HIS A 330 2.13 -6.84 -8.51
N THR A 331 3.19 -6.49 -9.21
CA THR A 331 3.79 -7.32 -10.26
C THR A 331 5.17 -7.79 -9.85
N ARG A 332 5.40 -9.12 -9.93
CA ARG A 332 6.65 -9.77 -9.57
C ARG A 332 7.10 -10.75 -10.66
N LEU A 333 8.41 -10.99 -10.75
CA LEU A 333 8.99 -12.04 -11.57
C LEU A 333 9.03 -13.35 -10.76
N ASP A 334 8.36 -14.39 -11.26
CA ASP A 334 8.59 -15.76 -10.86
C ASP A 334 9.83 -16.26 -11.62
N GLN A 335 10.99 -16.17 -10.95
CA GLN A 335 12.28 -16.49 -11.54
C GLN A 335 12.42 -17.98 -11.83
N VAL A 336 11.78 -18.83 -11.04
CA VAL A 336 11.84 -20.28 -11.19
C VAL A 336 11.16 -20.74 -12.48
N ASN A 337 10.04 -20.11 -12.83
CA ASN A 337 9.21 -20.51 -14.00
C ASN A 337 9.34 -19.52 -15.18
N GLY A 338 10.16 -18.46 -15.06
CA GLY A 338 10.40 -17.48 -16.14
C GLY A 338 9.11 -16.75 -16.56
N ARG A 339 8.29 -16.35 -15.61
CA ARG A 339 7.00 -15.69 -15.88
C ARG A 339 6.77 -14.51 -14.96
N ILE A 340 5.93 -13.60 -15.41
CA ILE A 340 5.40 -12.50 -14.59
C ILE A 340 4.14 -12.97 -13.89
N VAL A 341 4.00 -12.61 -12.61
CA VAL A 341 2.78 -12.78 -11.83
C VAL A 341 2.33 -11.41 -11.35
N THR A 342 1.10 -11.03 -11.70
CA THR A 342 0.44 -9.81 -11.24
C THR A 342 -0.75 -10.18 -10.39
N ALA A 343 -0.78 -9.69 -9.15
CA ALA A 343 -1.95 -9.70 -8.29
C ALA A 343 -2.52 -8.28 -8.22
N GLU A 344 -3.81 -8.14 -8.49
CA GLU A 344 -4.51 -6.85 -8.50
C GLU A 344 -5.76 -6.90 -7.62
N THR A 345 -6.04 -5.81 -6.94
CA THR A 345 -7.34 -5.54 -6.33
C THR A 345 -7.96 -4.29 -6.90
N PHE A 346 -9.27 -4.31 -7.10
CA PHE A 346 -10.03 -3.13 -7.46
C PHE A 346 -11.36 -3.07 -6.70
N LEU A 347 -11.88 -1.85 -6.52
CA LEU A 347 -13.09 -1.61 -5.75
C LEU A 347 -14.15 -0.90 -6.58
N TYR A 348 -15.42 -1.24 -6.30
CA TYR A 348 -16.57 -0.43 -6.66
C TYR A 348 -17.39 -0.10 -5.42
N ALA A 349 -17.56 1.20 -5.13
CA ALA A 349 -18.32 1.69 -3.98
C ALA A 349 -18.79 3.12 -4.27
N ALA A 350 -19.91 3.25 -4.98
CA ALA A 350 -20.47 4.54 -5.32
C ALA A 350 -20.80 5.38 -4.07
N GLY A 351 -20.34 6.63 -4.03
CA GLY A 351 -20.63 7.57 -2.94
C GLY A 351 -19.99 7.25 -1.58
N GLN A 352 -19.18 6.19 -1.46
CA GLN A 352 -18.59 5.78 -0.18
C GLN A 352 -17.07 6.06 -0.12
N LYS A 353 -16.56 6.22 1.12
CA LYS A 353 -15.11 6.25 1.38
C LYS A 353 -14.49 4.89 1.08
N LYS A 354 -13.36 4.87 0.40
CA LYS A 354 -12.74 3.66 -0.17
C LYS A 354 -11.39 3.31 0.46
N ARG A 355 -10.71 4.28 1.10
CA ARG A 355 -9.36 4.10 1.66
C ARG A 355 -9.21 2.80 2.46
N THR A 356 -10.01 2.64 3.50
CA THR A 356 -9.87 1.49 4.41
C THR A 356 -10.11 0.17 3.68
N ALA A 357 -11.12 0.11 2.81
CA ALA A 357 -11.43 -1.10 2.07
C ALA A 357 -10.36 -1.42 1.02
N LEU A 358 -9.83 -0.41 0.32
CA LEU A 358 -8.74 -0.59 -0.64
C LEU A 358 -7.48 -1.10 0.07
N ARG A 359 -7.10 -0.50 1.20
CA ARG A 359 -5.94 -0.92 1.99
C ARG A 359 -6.10 -2.33 2.56
N GLN A 360 -7.30 -2.72 2.98
CA GLN A 360 -7.58 -4.09 3.39
C GLN A 360 -7.40 -5.08 2.23
N ALA A 361 -7.97 -4.76 1.07
CA ALA A 361 -7.83 -5.61 -0.11
C ALA A 361 -6.37 -5.63 -0.63
N GLU A 362 -5.66 -4.51 -0.58
CA GLU A 362 -4.23 -4.41 -0.89
C GLU A 362 -3.38 -5.32 -0.01
N ALA A 363 -3.69 -5.44 1.28
CA ALA A 363 -2.96 -6.33 2.18
C ALA A 363 -3.02 -7.81 1.75
N ILE A 364 -4.02 -8.20 0.94
CA ILE A 364 -4.09 -9.54 0.34
C ILE A 364 -2.94 -9.72 -0.67
N LEU A 365 -2.62 -8.68 -1.46
CA LEU A 365 -1.57 -8.73 -2.48
C LEU A 365 -0.18 -8.97 -1.87
N TYR A 366 0.07 -8.45 -0.67
CA TYR A 366 1.31 -8.67 0.07
C TYR A 366 1.50 -10.13 0.53
N THR A 367 0.44 -10.94 0.47
CA THR A 367 0.52 -12.37 0.84
C THR A 367 0.91 -13.27 -0.32
N LEU A 368 1.10 -12.72 -1.54
CA LEU A 368 1.55 -13.50 -2.70
C LEU A 368 2.94 -14.07 -2.44
N GLN A 369 3.04 -15.40 -2.51
CA GLN A 369 4.28 -16.17 -2.39
C GLN A 369 4.59 -16.83 -3.73
N LEU A 370 5.78 -16.56 -4.25
CA LEU A 370 6.31 -17.19 -5.46
C LEU A 370 7.27 -18.32 -5.07
N PRO A 371 7.59 -19.26 -5.99
CA PRO A 371 8.45 -20.40 -5.68
C PRO A 371 9.79 -20.02 -5.06
N GLN A 372 10.44 -18.96 -5.53
CA GLN A 372 11.72 -18.50 -4.98
C GLN A 372 11.63 -18.01 -3.53
N ASP A 373 10.46 -17.56 -3.07
CA ASP A 373 10.28 -17.04 -1.69
C ASP A 373 10.36 -18.19 -0.65
N THR A 374 10.21 -19.44 -1.10
CA THR A 374 10.22 -20.64 -0.23
C THR A 374 11.56 -21.38 -0.24
N ILE A 375 12.51 -20.97 -1.08
CA ILE A 375 13.80 -21.65 -1.25
C ILE A 375 14.90 -21.05 -0.32
N LYS A 376 14.59 -19.95 0.37
CA LYS A 376 15.53 -19.25 1.28
C LYS A 376 15.63 -19.90 2.65
#